data_ca0fa6cfec33b24db1c278671a8508b3
#
_entry.id   ca0fa6cfec33b24db1c278671a8508b3
#
_cell.length_a   1.000
_cell.length_b   1.000
_cell.length_c   1.000
_cell.angle_alpha   90.00
_cell.angle_beta   90.00
_cell.angle_gamma   90.00
#
_symmetry.space_group_name_H-M   'P 1'
#
loop_
_entity.id
_entity.type
_entity.pdbx_description
1 polymer ?
#
loop_
_entity_poly.entity_id
_entity_poly.type
_entity_poly.pdbx_seq_one_letter_code
_entity_poly.pdbx_strand_id
1 'polypeptide(L)'
;MRARSIATFLLVWTTALPALAQDDNLDAERFKPAVTYDGWVTAEGSAVRPTADPLELGLFLNYAHHPLVIVDGNGDVVAKLVGGRMGFDLLGSYTVAGPLALGLDLPFYAVQSGDGDPSFAGLGDLRFVPKLRLLDDRESIGLALLAEVRAPTHTGDYSGGARMAQFVPKIAVDHRFIGGFRVGANLGVAIRKKTTLANVDAGSELAYAAAVGYRFGGMEGKTELGVELNGGVGLSASDKEELPLEAFLYLRHDPSEEWEIIGGPGFGVIPGYGVPTFRVFVGVRYRPTSHDRDGDGIPDDEDKCPDQAEDRDGDRDTDGCPEEDLDSDHDGVPDKDDQCPDAKETINGHDDEDGCPDSGDPRVIYEDGKFQILDSVHFEHGKADIKEESYSLLDQVALTIKANPDVKIQVEGHTDDTGPHDVNVRLSRARAHAVRRYLVRKGVSPSRLTAEGYGPDRPLEKGTSDAIRAKNRRVEFVVK
;
A
#
# COMPACT_ATOMS: atom_id res chain seq x y z
N MET A 1 22.02 0.24 -27.28
CA MET A 1 21.39 0.72 -28.54
C MET A 1 20.35 -0.27 -29.01
N ARG A 2 19.06 -0.03 -28.75
CA ARG A 2 17.89 -0.31 -29.62
C ARG A 2 16.62 0.07 -28.86
N ALA A 3 16.33 1.38 -28.89
CA ALA A 3 14.96 1.84 -28.64
C ALA A 3 14.07 1.30 -29.77
N ARG A 4 13.06 0.50 -29.48
CA ARG A 4 12.00 0.15 -30.41
C ARG A 4 10.64 0.45 -29.76
N SER A 5 10.11 1.61 -30.17
CA SER A 5 8.72 1.86 -30.56
C SER A 5 7.59 1.29 -29.67
N ILE A 6 7.25 2.04 -28.62
CA ILE A 6 5.90 2.01 -28.00
C ILE A 6 5.06 3.14 -28.64
N ALA A 7 4.80 3.04 -29.91
CA ALA A 7 4.07 4.07 -30.65
C ALA A 7 3.04 3.49 -31.64
N THR A 8 2.34 2.39 -31.29
CA THR A 8 1.36 1.82 -32.26
C THR A 8 0.11 1.23 -31.60
N PHE A 9 -0.32 1.71 -30.42
CA PHE A 9 -1.58 1.22 -29.82
C PHE A 9 -2.64 2.30 -29.54
N LEU A 10 -2.52 3.48 -30.13
CA LEU A 10 -3.42 4.60 -29.87
C LEU A 10 -4.23 5.05 -31.10
N LEU A 11 -4.42 4.21 -32.12
CA LEU A 11 -5.12 4.65 -33.34
C LEU A 11 -6.00 3.57 -33.97
N VAL A 12 -6.99 3.03 -33.25
CA VAL A 12 -8.16 2.34 -33.89
C VAL A 12 -9.39 2.45 -32.99
N TRP A 13 -9.93 3.65 -32.77
CA TRP A 13 -11.26 3.81 -32.12
C TRP A 13 -11.99 5.05 -32.62
N THR A 14 -11.96 5.32 -33.91
CA THR A 14 -12.76 6.41 -34.47
C THR A 14 -13.52 5.98 -35.73
N THR A 15 -14.33 4.94 -35.68
CA THR A 15 -15.43 4.79 -36.66
C THR A 15 -16.41 3.72 -36.16
N ALA A 16 -17.46 4.14 -35.50
CA ALA A 16 -18.84 3.64 -35.54
C ALA A 16 -19.59 4.20 -34.31
N LEU A 17 -20.06 5.44 -34.40
CA LEU A 17 -21.18 5.89 -33.59
C LEU A 17 -22.45 5.37 -34.27
N PRO A 18 -23.12 4.33 -33.73
CA PRO A 18 -24.49 4.03 -34.18
C PRO A 18 -25.42 5.16 -33.74
N ALA A 19 -26.41 5.45 -34.58
CA ALA A 19 -27.43 6.44 -34.35
C ALA A 19 -28.05 6.27 -32.96
N LEU A 20 -28.11 7.36 -32.20
CA LEU A 20 -28.67 7.46 -30.86
C LEU A 20 -30.16 7.09 -30.87
N ALA A 21 -30.50 5.86 -30.56
CA ALA A 21 -31.81 5.55 -29.99
C ALA A 21 -31.88 6.22 -28.63
N GLN A 22 -32.98 6.79 -28.24
CA GLN A 22 -33.23 7.33 -26.93
C GLN A 22 -33.23 6.14 -25.98
N ASP A 23 -32.15 6.00 -25.20
CA ASP A 23 -31.96 4.90 -24.27
C ASP A 23 -32.22 5.45 -22.88
N ASP A 24 -33.35 5.06 -22.29
CA ASP A 24 -33.81 5.50 -20.97
C ASP A 24 -33.26 4.59 -19.86
N ASN A 25 -32.15 3.87 -20.14
CA ASN A 25 -31.59 2.89 -19.24
C ASN A 25 -30.85 3.56 -18.07
N LEU A 26 -31.15 3.12 -16.85
CA LEU A 26 -30.55 3.58 -15.60
C LEU A 26 -29.71 2.46 -15.00
N ASP A 27 -28.45 2.74 -14.66
CA ASP A 27 -27.61 1.77 -13.93
C ASP A 27 -28.16 1.53 -12.52
N ALA A 28 -28.72 0.34 -12.30
CA ALA A 28 -29.22 -0.09 -11.02
C ALA A 28 -28.11 -0.63 -10.08
N GLU A 29 -26.83 -0.55 -10.50
CA GLU A 29 -25.72 -1.06 -9.70
C GLU A 29 -24.76 0.08 -9.31
N ARG A 30 -24.83 0.49 -8.05
CA ARG A 30 -23.91 1.47 -7.49
C ARG A 30 -22.69 0.85 -6.81
N PHE A 31 -22.77 -0.44 -6.50
CA PHE A 31 -21.63 -1.18 -5.96
C PHE A 31 -20.57 -1.35 -7.05
N LYS A 32 -19.49 -0.66 -6.92
CA LYS A 32 -18.34 -0.70 -7.82
C LYS A 32 -17.11 -0.99 -6.95
N PRO A 33 -16.66 -2.24 -6.86
CA PRO A 33 -15.51 -2.59 -6.03
C PRO A 33 -14.30 -1.73 -6.36
N ALA A 34 -13.49 -1.40 -5.35
CA ALA A 34 -12.22 -0.74 -5.56
C ALA A 34 -11.32 -1.62 -6.43
N VAL A 35 -10.81 -1.05 -7.54
CA VAL A 35 -10.07 -1.80 -8.56
C VAL A 35 -8.58 -1.79 -8.28
N THR A 36 -8.09 -0.68 -7.74
CA THR A 36 -6.65 -0.47 -7.58
C THR A 36 -6.19 -0.87 -6.18
N TYR A 37 -4.90 -1.15 -6.09
CA TYR A 37 -4.24 -1.62 -4.87
C TYR A 37 -4.63 -0.79 -3.64
N ASP A 38 -4.82 -1.52 -2.53
CA ASP A 38 -5.09 -0.98 -1.21
C ASP A 38 -6.40 -0.17 -1.10
N GLY A 39 -7.36 -0.44 -2.01
CA GLY A 39 -8.72 0.07 -1.88
C GLY A 39 -9.44 -0.50 -0.65
N TRP A 40 -10.59 0.09 -0.35
CA TRP A 40 -11.55 -0.38 0.65
C TRP A 40 -12.55 -1.35 0.00
N VAL A 41 -13.83 -1.27 0.33
CA VAL A 41 -14.86 -2.04 -0.38
C VAL A 41 -15.11 -1.43 -1.77
N THR A 42 -15.48 -0.14 -1.81
CA THR A 42 -15.75 0.62 -3.04
C THR A 42 -14.87 1.86 -3.16
N ALA A 43 -14.34 2.36 -2.04
CA ALA A 43 -13.43 3.49 -2.04
C ALA A 43 -12.02 3.06 -2.45
N GLU A 44 -11.41 3.80 -3.38
CA GLU A 44 -10.03 3.59 -3.81
C GLU A 44 -9.06 4.14 -2.76
N GLY A 45 -7.98 3.40 -2.49
CA GLY A 45 -6.85 3.89 -1.70
C GLY A 45 -5.90 4.75 -2.51
N SER A 46 -4.99 5.46 -1.85
CA SER A 46 -3.95 6.26 -2.51
C SER A 46 -2.76 5.43 -2.98
N ALA A 47 -2.45 4.33 -2.29
CA ALA A 47 -1.28 3.51 -2.56
C ALA A 47 -1.30 2.84 -3.94
N VAL A 48 -0.12 2.59 -4.49
CA VAL A 48 0.12 1.76 -5.68
C VAL A 48 1.11 0.66 -5.31
N ARG A 49 1.01 -0.49 -5.97
CA ARG A 49 1.96 -1.59 -5.77
C ARG A 49 3.38 -1.20 -6.22
N PRO A 50 4.42 -1.81 -5.64
CA PRO A 50 5.78 -1.72 -6.18
C PRO A 50 5.84 -2.15 -7.65
N THR A 51 6.76 -1.59 -8.42
CA THR A 51 6.97 -1.98 -9.83
C THR A 51 7.60 -3.37 -9.97
N ALA A 52 8.25 -3.87 -8.94
CA ALA A 52 8.73 -5.26 -8.88
C ALA A 52 7.55 -6.26 -8.89
N ASP A 53 6.49 -5.95 -8.15
CA ASP A 53 5.28 -6.77 -8.05
C ASP A 53 4.04 -6.01 -8.55
N PRO A 54 3.95 -5.71 -9.85
CA PRO A 54 3.00 -4.72 -10.35
C PRO A 54 1.56 -5.22 -10.40
N LEU A 55 1.33 -6.54 -10.43
CA LEU A 55 0.05 -7.14 -10.75
C LEU A 55 -0.82 -7.37 -9.51
N GLU A 56 -2.11 -7.06 -9.59
CA GLU A 56 -3.14 -7.52 -8.68
C GLU A 56 -4.35 -7.99 -9.49
N LEU A 57 -4.91 -9.14 -9.14
CA LEU A 57 -6.12 -9.68 -9.70
C LEU A 57 -7.18 -9.82 -8.60
N GLY A 58 -8.45 -9.64 -8.94
CA GLY A 58 -9.53 -9.76 -7.97
C GLY A 58 -10.79 -10.35 -8.57
N LEU A 59 -11.55 -11.01 -7.71
CA LEU A 59 -12.91 -11.46 -8.00
C LEU A 59 -13.80 -11.01 -6.83
N PHE A 60 -14.85 -10.26 -7.14
CA PHE A 60 -15.90 -9.92 -6.20
C PHE A 60 -17.21 -10.55 -6.60
N LEU A 61 -17.93 -11.05 -5.61
CA LEU A 61 -19.31 -11.50 -5.75
C LEU A 61 -20.17 -10.63 -4.85
N ASN A 62 -21.32 -10.23 -5.36
CA ASN A 62 -22.28 -9.49 -4.56
C ASN A 62 -23.71 -9.90 -4.88
N TYR A 63 -24.56 -9.87 -3.85
CA TYR A 63 -26.00 -9.96 -4.00
C TYR A 63 -26.66 -8.70 -3.44
N ALA A 64 -27.47 -8.05 -4.27
CA ALA A 64 -28.24 -6.86 -3.90
C ALA A 64 -29.74 -7.18 -3.87
N HIS A 65 -30.42 -6.83 -2.79
CA HIS A 65 -31.85 -7.01 -2.64
C HIS A 65 -32.59 -5.68 -2.82
N HIS A 66 -33.49 -5.62 -3.78
CA HIS A 66 -34.27 -4.44 -4.16
C HIS A 66 -33.39 -3.22 -4.53
N PRO A 67 -32.40 -3.33 -5.45
CA PRO A 67 -31.56 -2.19 -5.77
C PRO A 67 -32.28 -1.13 -6.62
N LEU A 68 -33.40 -1.47 -7.26
CA LEU A 68 -34.23 -0.50 -8.01
C LEU A 68 -35.70 -0.85 -7.90
N VAL A 69 -36.44 -0.02 -7.16
CA VAL A 69 -37.89 -0.18 -6.93
C VAL A 69 -38.60 1.14 -7.19
N ILE A 70 -39.87 1.06 -7.55
CA ILE A 70 -40.78 2.20 -7.59
C ILE A 70 -41.61 2.18 -6.32
N VAL A 71 -41.69 3.31 -5.65
CA VAL A 71 -42.52 3.50 -4.44
C VAL A 71 -43.65 4.48 -4.72
N ASP A 72 -44.74 4.33 -4.01
CA ASP A 72 -45.87 5.28 -4.02
C ASP A 72 -45.59 6.50 -3.11
N GLY A 73 -46.53 7.45 -3.07
CA GLY A 73 -46.42 8.65 -2.24
C GLY A 73 -46.37 8.38 -0.73
N ASN A 74 -46.66 7.16 -0.28
CA ASN A 74 -46.59 6.71 1.12
C ASN A 74 -45.23 6.01 1.42
N GLY A 75 -44.44 5.71 0.39
CA GLY A 75 -43.20 4.96 0.49
C GLY A 75 -43.35 3.45 0.33
N ASP A 76 -44.54 2.95 -0.03
CA ASP A 76 -44.81 1.54 -0.27
C ASP A 76 -44.27 1.13 -1.67
N VAL A 77 -43.62 -0.05 -1.75
CA VAL A 77 -43.08 -0.56 -3.01
C VAL A 77 -44.24 -1.03 -3.88
N VAL A 78 -44.45 -0.36 -5.01
CA VAL A 78 -45.50 -0.68 -6.00
C VAL A 78 -44.98 -1.47 -7.20
N ALA A 79 -43.67 -1.37 -7.51
CA ALA A 79 -43.02 -2.21 -8.54
C ALA A 79 -41.55 -2.41 -8.21
N LYS A 80 -41.03 -3.59 -8.59
CA LYS A 80 -39.64 -3.96 -8.45
C LYS A 80 -39.00 -4.05 -9.83
N LEU A 81 -38.39 -2.97 -10.31
CA LEU A 81 -37.70 -2.98 -11.61
C LEU A 81 -36.50 -3.93 -11.54
N VAL A 82 -35.76 -3.91 -10.43
CA VAL A 82 -34.78 -4.94 -10.06
C VAL A 82 -35.07 -5.37 -8.63
N GLY A 83 -35.67 -6.55 -8.47
CA GLY A 83 -36.03 -7.09 -7.15
C GLY A 83 -34.88 -7.82 -6.46
N GLY A 84 -33.95 -8.38 -7.24
CA GLY A 84 -32.74 -9.02 -6.74
C GLY A 84 -31.72 -9.13 -7.86
N ARG A 85 -30.44 -8.96 -7.53
CA ARG A 85 -29.34 -9.06 -8.49
C ARG A 85 -28.16 -9.75 -7.85
N MET A 86 -27.56 -10.70 -8.58
CA MET A 86 -26.29 -11.32 -8.25
C MET A 86 -25.24 -10.89 -9.29
N GLY A 87 -24.20 -10.24 -8.85
CA GLY A 87 -23.12 -9.73 -9.67
C GLY A 87 -21.76 -10.33 -9.35
N PHE A 88 -20.89 -10.32 -10.35
CA PHE A 88 -19.50 -10.69 -10.28
C PHE A 88 -18.67 -9.57 -10.91
N ASP A 89 -17.59 -9.18 -10.28
CA ASP A 89 -16.64 -8.21 -10.83
C ASP A 89 -15.27 -8.88 -10.93
N LEU A 90 -14.73 -8.97 -12.16
CA LEU A 90 -13.35 -9.39 -12.39
C LEU A 90 -12.47 -8.15 -12.42
N LEU A 91 -11.54 -8.06 -11.49
CA LEU A 91 -10.67 -6.91 -11.29
C LEU A 91 -9.24 -7.24 -11.72
N GLY A 92 -8.58 -6.28 -12.34
CA GLY A 92 -7.15 -6.33 -12.62
C GLY A 92 -6.53 -4.96 -12.38
N SER A 93 -5.38 -4.91 -11.74
CA SER A 93 -4.61 -3.69 -11.54
C SER A 93 -3.15 -3.96 -11.85
N TYR A 94 -2.49 -3.01 -12.51
CA TYR A 94 -1.09 -3.11 -12.89
C TYR A 94 -0.37 -1.78 -12.68
N THR A 95 0.73 -1.80 -11.95
CA THR A 95 1.60 -0.64 -11.77
C THR A 95 2.54 -0.52 -12.95
N VAL A 96 2.38 0.53 -13.75
CA VAL A 96 3.15 0.74 -15.01
C VAL A 96 4.51 1.36 -14.71
N ALA A 97 4.55 2.30 -13.79
CA ALA A 97 5.78 3.01 -13.41
C ALA A 97 5.56 3.76 -12.10
N GLY A 98 6.44 3.58 -11.13
CA GLY A 98 6.49 4.33 -9.86
C GLY A 98 5.12 4.71 -9.28
N PRO A 99 4.60 5.94 -9.53
CA PRO A 99 3.35 6.39 -8.96
C PRO A 99 2.10 6.04 -9.81
N LEU A 100 2.25 5.44 -11.00
CA LEU A 100 1.17 5.22 -11.96
C LEU A 100 0.71 3.77 -11.98
N ALA A 101 -0.57 3.54 -11.69
CA ALA A 101 -1.25 2.26 -11.84
C ALA A 101 -2.46 2.36 -12.79
N LEU A 102 -2.78 1.27 -13.45
CA LEU A 102 -3.94 1.12 -14.31
C LEU A 102 -4.84 0.02 -13.75
N GLY A 103 -6.10 0.34 -13.51
CA GLY A 103 -7.11 -0.59 -13.04
C GLY A 103 -8.14 -0.91 -14.13
N LEU A 104 -8.61 -2.14 -14.12
CA LEU A 104 -9.68 -2.62 -15.01
C LEU A 104 -10.69 -3.41 -14.19
N ASP A 105 -11.97 -3.19 -14.45
CA ASP A 105 -13.07 -3.96 -13.88
C ASP A 105 -14.03 -4.39 -14.99
N LEU A 106 -14.33 -5.67 -14.99
CA LEU A 106 -15.29 -6.30 -15.88
C LEU A 106 -16.46 -6.85 -15.06
N PRO A 107 -17.55 -6.09 -14.91
CA PRO A 107 -18.73 -6.53 -14.18
C PRO A 107 -19.58 -7.48 -15.02
N PHE A 108 -20.07 -8.52 -14.37
CA PHE A 108 -20.97 -9.51 -14.94
C PHE A 108 -22.14 -9.79 -13.99
N TYR A 109 -23.34 -9.87 -14.52
CA TYR A 109 -24.55 -10.20 -13.77
C TYR A 109 -25.04 -11.59 -14.13
N ALA A 110 -25.07 -12.51 -13.14
CA ALA A 110 -25.48 -13.90 -13.37
C ALA A 110 -27.00 -14.08 -13.29
N VAL A 111 -27.64 -13.35 -12.37
CA VAL A 111 -29.10 -13.42 -12.14
C VAL A 111 -29.61 -12.02 -11.82
N GLN A 112 -30.69 -11.66 -12.46
CA GLN A 112 -31.48 -10.48 -12.11
C GLN A 112 -32.96 -10.88 -12.08
N SER A 113 -33.69 -10.48 -11.06
CA SER A 113 -35.12 -10.67 -10.94
C SER A 113 -35.84 -9.33 -10.82
N GLY A 114 -37.07 -9.24 -11.32
CA GLY A 114 -37.90 -8.03 -11.25
C GLY A 114 -39.31 -8.28 -11.84
N ASP A 115 -40.18 -7.27 -11.73
CA ASP A 115 -41.51 -7.32 -12.27
C ASP A 115 -41.43 -7.08 -13.80
N GLY A 116 -41.52 -8.15 -14.62
CA GLY A 116 -41.55 -8.07 -16.08
C GLY A 116 -40.54 -8.89 -16.83
N ASP A 117 -39.33 -9.11 -16.35
CA ASP A 117 -38.36 -10.05 -16.93
C ASP A 117 -37.46 -10.64 -15.86
N PRO A 118 -37.70 -11.89 -15.45
CA PRO A 118 -37.11 -12.45 -14.23
C PRO A 118 -35.71 -13.05 -14.34
N SER A 119 -35.13 -13.21 -15.54
CA SER A 119 -33.84 -13.88 -15.69
C SER A 119 -32.98 -13.24 -16.75
N PHE A 120 -32.00 -12.48 -16.30
CA PHE A 120 -31.01 -11.88 -17.16
C PHE A 120 -29.61 -12.28 -16.70
N ALA A 121 -28.78 -12.69 -17.65
CA ALA A 121 -27.34 -12.80 -17.42
C ALA A 121 -26.63 -11.96 -18.50
N GLY A 122 -25.67 -11.13 -18.07
CA GLY A 122 -25.00 -10.25 -19.03
C GLY A 122 -23.89 -9.43 -18.43
N LEU A 123 -23.30 -8.61 -19.26
CA LEU A 123 -22.21 -7.70 -18.88
C LEU A 123 -22.78 -6.40 -18.32
N GLY A 124 -22.04 -5.80 -17.39
CA GLY A 124 -22.17 -4.41 -17.02
C GLY A 124 -21.23 -3.51 -17.83
N ASP A 125 -21.12 -2.25 -17.44
CA ASP A 125 -20.21 -1.31 -18.07
C ASP A 125 -18.77 -1.55 -17.63
N LEU A 126 -17.88 -1.81 -18.59
CA LEU A 126 -16.44 -1.94 -18.34
C LEU A 126 -15.89 -0.66 -17.71
N ARG A 127 -15.13 -0.80 -16.63
CA ARG A 127 -14.46 0.34 -15.97
C ARG A 127 -12.95 0.27 -16.15
N PHE A 128 -12.39 1.40 -16.58
CA PHE A 128 -10.96 1.62 -16.64
C PHE A 128 -10.58 2.72 -15.64
N VAL A 129 -9.61 2.46 -14.77
CA VAL A 129 -9.29 3.32 -13.61
C VAL A 129 -7.78 3.58 -13.56
N PRO A 130 -7.26 4.54 -14.34
CA PRO A 130 -5.91 5.04 -14.14
C PRO A 130 -5.83 5.78 -12.80
N LYS A 131 -4.77 5.51 -12.04
CA LYS A 131 -4.46 6.11 -10.74
C LYS A 131 -3.05 6.66 -10.75
N LEU A 132 -2.91 7.92 -10.32
CA LEU A 132 -1.63 8.58 -10.10
C LEU A 132 -1.48 8.91 -8.62
N ARG A 133 -0.58 8.23 -7.93
CA ARG A 133 -0.19 8.55 -6.54
C ARG A 133 0.62 9.84 -6.53
N LEU A 134 0.22 10.79 -5.71
CA LEU A 134 0.91 12.07 -5.49
C LEU A 134 1.69 12.07 -4.17
N LEU A 135 1.13 11.49 -3.10
CA LEU A 135 1.75 11.38 -1.79
C LEU A 135 1.60 9.93 -1.28
N ASP A 136 2.63 9.45 -0.62
CA ASP A 136 2.65 8.10 -0.03
C ASP A 136 2.06 8.13 1.39
N ASP A 137 1.11 7.25 1.67
CA ASP A 137 0.46 7.11 2.99
C ASP A 137 1.38 6.53 4.08
N ARG A 138 2.53 5.97 3.69
CA ARG A 138 3.56 5.48 4.63
C ARG A 138 4.36 6.62 5.28
N GLU A 139 4.50 7.73 4.59
CA GLU A 139 5.27 8.87 5.07
C GLU A 139 4.38 9.92 5.76
N SER A 140 3.14 10.08 5.29
CA SER A 140 2.22 11.10 5.79
C SER A 140 0.76 10.76 5.44
N ILE A 141 0.03 11.74 4.90
CA ILE A 141 -1.30 11.53 4.30
C ILE A 141 -1.09 11.07 2.87
N GLY A 142 -1.68 9.95 2.52
CA GLY A 142 -1.74 9.45 1.16
C GLY A 142 -2.67 10.30 0.29
N LEU A 143 -2.26 10.56 -0.95
CA LEU A 143 -3.04 11.33 -1.93
C LEU A 143 -2.88 10.74 -3.32
N ALA A 144 -3.99 10.46 -4.00
CA ALA A 144 -3.97 10.05 -5.40
C ALA A 144 -5.06 10.74 -6.22
N LEU A 145 -4.78 10.90 -7.51
CA LEU A 145 -5.74 11.28 -8.53
C LEU A 145 -6.15 10.06 -9.32
N LEU A 146 -7.43 9.91 -9.58
CA LEU A 146 -8.00 8.83 -10.39
C LEU A 146 -8.88 9.43 -11.49
N ALA A 147 -8.94 8.73 -12.62
CA ALA A 147 -9.77 9.11 -13.74
C ALA A 147 -10.55 7.88 -14.22
N GLU A 148 -11.66 7.55 -13.54
CA GLU A 148 -12.49 6.41 -13.91
C GLU A 148 -13.24 6.69 -15.20
N VAL A 149 -13.13 5.78 -16.17
CA VAL A 149 -13.89 5.78 -17.41
C VAL A 149 -14.75 4.53 -17.43
N ARG A 150 -16.06 4.69 -17.61
CA ARG A 150 -17.01 3.59 -17.81
C ARG A 150 -17.40 3.54 -19.28
N ALA A 151 -17.09 2.44 -19.94
CA ALA A 151 -17.47 2.21 -21.33
C ALA A 151 -18.85 1.54 -21.38
N PRO A 152 -19.76 1.95 -22.28
CA PRO A 152 -21.11 1.40 -22.38
C PRO A 152 -21.09 0.01 -23.04
N THR A 153 -20.62 -0.99 -22.32
CA THR A 153 -20.50 -2.39 -22.78
C THR A 153 -21.61 -3.30 -22.27
N HIS A 154 -22.50 -2.76 -21.41
CA HIS A 154 -23.56 -3.52 -20.78
C HIS A 154 -24.50 -4.17 -21.80
N THR A 155 -25.03 -5.32 -21.39
CA THR A 155 -26.07 -6.06 -22.11
C THR A 155 -27.29 -6.20 -21.22
N GLY A 156 -28.49 -5.85 -21.76
CA GLY A 156 -29.75 -5.88 -21.00
C GLY A 156 -30.04 -4.62 -20.19
N ASP A 157 -31.27 -4.56 -19.69
CA ASP A 157 -31.80 -3.39 -19.02
C ASP A 157 -31.27 -3.27 -17.58
N TYR A 158 -31.07 -2.04 -17.10
CA TYR A 158 -30.60 -1.70 -15.75
C TYR A 158 -29.21 -2.27 -15.36
N SER A 159 -28.43 -2.80 -16.31
CA SER A 159 -27.10 -3.36 -16.09
C SER A 159 -25.96 -2.37 -16.36
N GLY A 160 -26.29 -1.21 -16.88
CA GLY A 160 -25.37 -0.09 -17.14
C GLY A 160 -26.13 1.20 -17.30
N GLY A 161 -25.42 2.30 -17.45
CA GLY A 161 -25.98 3.62 -17.67
C GLY A 161 -26.49 3.84 -19.09
N ALA A 162 -26.79 5.07 -19.47
CA ALA A 162 -27.06 5.44 -20.84
C ALA A 162 -25.92 4.97 -21.76
N ARG A 163 -26.20 4.57 -22.99
CA ARG A 163 -25.21 4.07 -23.97
C ARG A 163 -24.17 5.12 -24.39
N MET A 164 -23.60 5.80 -23.40
CA MET A 164 -22.52 6.78 -23.53
C MET A 164 -21.48 6.52 -22.45
N ALA A 165 -20.22 6.73 -22.80
CA ALA A 165 -19.15 6.66 -21.81
C ALA A 165 -19.37 7.66 -20.67
N GLN A 166 -19.10 7.23 -19.45
CA GLN A 166 -19.11 8.10 -18.25
C GLN A 166 -17.67 8.36 -17.84
N PHE A 167 -17.43 9.55 -17.34
CA PHE A 167 -16.12 9.95 -16.83
C PHE A 167 -16.26 10.42 -15.37
N VAL A 168 -15.43 9.85 -14.50
CA VAL A 168 -15.48 10.12 -13.07
C VAL A 168 -14.08 10.45 -12.56
N PRO A 169 -13.63 11.72 -12.67
CA PRO A 169 -12.43 12.19 -11.99
C PRO A 169 -12.65 12.12 -10.48
N LYS A 170 -11.68 11.56 -9.75
CA LYS A 170 -11.73 11.37 -8.30
C LYS A 170 -10.41 11.77 -7.65
N ILE A 171 -10.50 12.18 -6.40
CA ILE A 171 -9.38 12.31 -5.47
C ILE A 171 -9.56 11.24 -4.40
N ALA A 172 -8.51 10.49 -4.10
CA ALA A 172 -8.44 9.58 -2.97
C ALA A 172 -7.45 10.13 -1.94
N VAL A 173 -7.88 10.18 -0.69
CA VAL A 173 -7.05 10.58 0.45
C VAL A 173 -7.20 9.52 1.52
N ASP A 174 -6.08 9.06 2.07
CA ASP A 174 -6.08 8.10 3.18
C ASP A 174 -4.91 8.31 4.13
N HIS A 175 -5.01 7.72 5.31
CA HIS A 175 -3.94 7.74 6.31
C HIS A 175 -4.02 6.49 7.19
N ARG A 176 -2.84 5.95 7.51
CA ARG A 176 -2.66 4.82 8.41
C ARG A 176 -1.99 5.27 9.68
N PHE A 177 -2.66 5.03 10.79
CA PHE A 177 -2.12 5.32 12.12
C PHE A 177 -1.33 4.11 12.64
N ILE A 178 -0.25 4.35 13.34
CA ILE A 178 0.63 3.33 13.94
C ILE A 178 -0.17 2.32 14.80
N GLY A 179 -1.26 2.77 15.44
CA GLY A 179 -2.14 1.93 16.27
C GLY A 179 -3.06 0.96 15.52
N GLY A 180 -2.95 0.87 14.18
CA GLY A 180 -3.77 -0.02 13.35
C GLY A 180 -5.07 0.62 12.81
N PHE A 181 -5.38 1.85 13.19
CA PHE A 181 -6.47 2.59 12.55
C PHE A 181 -6.08 3.03 11.15
N ARG A 182 -7.05 2.95 10.24
CA ARG A 182 -6.96 3.46 8.88
C ARG A 182 -8.20 4.27 8.57
N VAL A 183 -8.03 5.42 7.94
CA VAL A 183 -9.12 6.27 7.46
C VAL A 183 -8.89 6.61 6.00
N GLY A 184 -9.98 6.75 5.25
CA GLY A 184 -9.89 7.13 3.84
C GLY A 184 -11.16 7.82 3.37
N ALA A 185 -11.00 8.62 2.33
CA ALA A 185 -12.10 9.31 1.66
C ALA A 185 -11.83 9.44 0.16
N ASN A 186 -12.88 9.34 -0.63
CA ASN A 186 -12.88 9.68 -2.04
C ASN A 186 -13.89 10.79 -2.30
N LEU A 187 -13.53 11.68 -3.20
CA LEU A 187 -14.42 12.70 -3.72
C LEU A 187 -14.23 12.80 -5.23
N GLY A 188 -15.33 12.77 -5.98
CA GLY A 188 -15.30 12.84 -7.42
C GLY A 188 -16.57 13.41 -8.02
N VAL A 189 -16.57 13.61 -9.32
CA VAL A 189 -17.74 14.05 -10.08
C VAL A 189 -18.02 13.05 -11.18
N ALA A 190 -19.14 12.34 -11.09
CA ALA A 190 -19.59 11.47 -12.18
C ALA A 190 -20.24 12.31 -13.26
N ILE A 191 -19.56 12.43 -14.39
CA ILE A 191 -20.04 13.18 -15.56
C ILE A 191 -20.71 12.18 -16.52
N ARG A 192 -22.03 12.33 -16.68
CA ARG A 192 -22.82 11.43 -17.49
C ARG A 192 -24.04 12.14 -18.11
N LYS A 193 -24.59 11.55 -19.16
CA LYS A 193 -25.86 12.01 -19.75
C LYS A 193 -26.99 11.83 -18.72
N LYS A 194 -27.86 12.82 -18.63
CA LYS A 194 -29.08 12.76 -17.82
C LYS A 194 -30.02 11.68 -18.40
N THR A 195 -30.49 10.82 -17.53
CA THR A 195 -31.55 9.82 -17.81
C THR A 195 -32.67 10.02 -16.80
N THR A 196 -33.88 10.06 -17.25
CA THR A 196 -35.06 10.21 -16.39
C THR A 196 -35.84 8.90 -16.37
N LEU A 197 -36.09 8.38 -15.17
CA LEU A 197 -36.91 7.18 -14.95
C LEU A 197 -37.93 7.49 -13.87
N ALA A 198 -39.22 7.48 -14.22
CA ALA A 198 -40.30 7.95 -13.34
C ALA A 198 -40.02 9.37 -12.80
N ASN A 199 -39.84 9.51 -11.48
CA ASN A 199 -39.50 10.77 -10.82
C ASN A 199 -38.01 10.95 -10.53
N VAL A 200 -37.16 10.03 -10.97
CA VAL A 200 -35.70 10.08 -10.75
C VAL A 200 -34.98 10.66 -11.96
N ASP A 201 -34.22 11.70 -11.73
CA ASP A 201 -33.33 12.35 -12.69
C ASP A 201 -31.88 11.98 -12.43
N ALA A 202 -31.42 10.86 -13.02
CA ALA A 202 -30.05 10.40 -12.90
C ALA A 202 -29.12 11.14 -13.88
N GLY A 203 -28.67 12.31 -13.50
CA GLY A 203 -27.69 13.14 -14.21
C GLY A 203 -26.28 13.05 -13.60
N SER A 204 -25.46 14.06 -13.92
CA SER A 204 -24.15 14.19 -13.28
C SER A 204 -24.28 14.35 -11.76
N GLU A 205 -23.38 13.74 -11.00
CA GLU A 205 -23.47 13.72 -9.55
C GLU A 205 -22.10 13.93 -8.89
N LEU A 206 -22.08 14.50 -7.71
CA LEU A 206 -20.94 14.47 -6.80
C LEU A 206 -20.92 13.07 -6.17
N ALA A 207 -19.87 12.27 -6.45
CA ALA A 207 -19.67 10.96 -5.88
C ALA A 207 -18.69 11.04 -4.70
N TYR A 208 -19.04 10.41 -3.59
CA TYR A 208 -18.18 10.41 -2.41
C TYR A 208 -18.17 9.04 -1.73
N ALA A 209 -17.06 8.75 -1.06
CA ALA A 209 -16.95 7.61 -0.13
C ALA A 209 -16.10 8.02 1.06
N ALA A 210 -16.38 7.43 2.22
CA ALA A 210 -15.57 7.59 3.43
C ALA A 210 -15.51 6.26 4.16
N ALA A 211 -14.32 5.91 4.64
CA ALA A 211 -14.08 4.64 5.29
C ALA A 211 -13.22 4.80 6.54
N VAL A 212 -13.47 3.94 7.52
CA VAL A 212 -12.63 3.75 8.69
C VAL A 212 -12.48 2.26 8.95
N GLY A 213 -11.24 1.82 9.20
CA GLY A 213 -10.92 0.45 9.53
C GLY A 213 -9.99 0.37 10.73
N TYR A 214 -10.02 -0.75 11.40
CA TYR A 214 -9.10 -1.10 12.48
C TYR A 214 -8.48 -2.46 12.20
N ARG A 215 -7.17 -2.48 12.05
CA ARG A 215 -6.36 -3.68 11.83
C ARG A 215 -5.88 -4.21 13.17
N PHE A 216 -6.32 -5.42 13.52
CA PHE A 216 -5.94 -6.09 14.76
C PHE A 216 -4.47 -6.50 14.72
N GLY A 217 -3.70 -6.11 15.72
CA GLY A 217 -2.24 -6.32 15.74
C GLY A 217 -1.44 -5.17 15.14
N GLY A 218 -2.06 -4.01 14.91
CA GLY A 218 -1.40 -2.82 14.35
C GLY A 218 -1.16 -2.94 12.85
N MET A 219 -0.12 -2.30 12.35
CA MET A 219 0.18 -2.25 10.90
C MET A 219 0.54 -3.62 10.30
N GLU A 220 1.09 -4.52 11.10
CA GLU A 220 1.49 -5.87 10.68
C GLU A 220 0.35 -6.91 10.84
N GLY A 221 -0.80 -6.48 11.37
CA GLY A 221 -1.95 -7.35 11.58
C GLY A 221 -2.55 -7.84 10.26
N LYS A 222 -3.04 -9.07 10.24
CA LYS A 222 -3.62 -9.71 9.05
C LYS A 222 -5.14 -9.52 8.92
N THR A 223 -5.80 -8.98 9.93
CA THR A 223 -7.26 -8.86 9.98
C THR A 223 -7.68 -7.42 10.26
N GLU A 224 -8.56 -6.88 9.44
CA GLU A 224 -9.12 -5.54 9.56
C GLU A 224 -10.65 -5.61 9.60
N LEU A 225 -11.26 -4.94 10.55
CA LEU A 225 -12.71 -4.68 10.62
C LEU A 225 -12.94 -3.20 10.33
N GLY A 226 -13.92 -2.90 9.47
CA GLY A 226 -14.18 -1.52 9.14
C GLY A 226 -15.60 -1.25 8.67
N VAL A 227 -15.85 0.04 8.51
CA VAL A 227 -17.10 0.59 7.97
C VAL A 227 -16.76 1.53 6.83
N GLU A 228 -17.54 1.45 5.76
CA GLU A 228 -17.47 2.35 4.62
C GLU A 228 -18.85 2.92 4.32
N LEU A 229 -18.89 4.19 3.97
CA LEU A 229 -20.05 4.89 3.41
C LEU A 229 -19.75 5.23 1.96
N ASN A 230 -20.68 4.93 1.05
CA ASN A 230 -20.60 5.28 -0.36
C ASN A 230 -21.89 5.94 -0.80
N GLY A 231 -21.80 7.07 -1.46
CA GLY A 231 -22.98 7.83 -1.86
C GLY A 231 -22.75 8.78 -3.01
N GLY A 232 -23.81 9.47 -3.36
CA GLY A 232 -23.81 10.50 -4.38
C GLY A 232 -24.79 11.62 -4.09
N VAL A 233 -24.56 12.77 -4.70
CA VAL A 233 -25.47 13.90 -4.70
C VAL A 233 -25.65 14.35 -6.14
N GLY A 234 -26.85 14.21 -6.70
CA GLY A 234 -27.16 14.73 -8.02
C GLY A 234 -26.89 16.22 -8.11
N LEU A 235 -26.18 16.70 -9.12
CA LEU A 235 -25.86 18.12 -9.27
C LEU A 235 -27.09 18.98 -9.57
N SER A 236 -28.18 18.35 -9.96
CA SER A 236 -29.50 18.96 -10.14
C SER A 236 -30.56 18.26 -9.28
N ALA A 237 -30.13 17.68 -8.16
CA ALA A 237 -31.02 16.92 -7.26
C ALA A 237 -32.11 17.81 -6.69
N SER A 238 -33.37 17.37 -6.84
CA SER A 238 -34.53 17.99 -6.25
C SER A 238 -35.20 17.08 -5.20
N ASP A 239 -34.98 15.79 -5.29
CA ASP A 239 -35.64 14.76 -4.49
C ASP A 239 -34.65 13.88 -3.73
N LYS A 240 -35.15 13.20 -2.68
CA LYS A 240 -34.31 12.34 -1.79
C LYS A 240 -33.74 11.13 -2.54
N GLU A 241 -34.42 10.65 -3.57
CA GLU A 241 -34.04 9.51 -4.41
C GLU A 241 -32.76 9.78 -5.21
N GLU A 242 -32.37 11.05 -5.31
CA GLU A 242 -31.15 11.52 -5.96
C GLU A 242 -29.98 11.72 -5.01
N LEU A 243 -30.15 11.35 -3.73
CA LEU A 243 -29.16 11.39 -2.64
C LEU A 243 -28.82 9.99 -2.11
N PRO A 244 -28.54 9.02 -2.97
CA PRO A 244 -28.30 7.63 -2.55
C PRO A 244 -27.10 7.52 -1.60
N LEU A 245 -27.29 6.74 -0.50
CA LEU A 245 -26.21 6.44 0.45
C LEU A 245 -26.32 4.98 0.90
N GLU A 246 -25.24 4.22 0.72
CA GLU A 246 -25.08 2.84 1.17
C GLU A 246 -23.96 2.78 2.23
N ALA A 247 -24.13 1.98 3.27
CA ALA A 247 -23.15 1.70 4.29
C ALA A 247 -22.72 0.23 4.22
N PHE A 248 -21.43 -0.03 4.33
CA PHE A 248 -20.84 -1.35 4.36
C PHE A 248 -20.17 -1.58 5.71
N LEU A 249 -20.42 -2.75 6.31
CA LEU A 249 -19.58 -3.32 7.36
C LEU A 249 -18.73 -4.40 6.70
N TYR A 250 -17.40 -4.37 6.83
CA TYR A 250 -16.54 -5.35 6.19
C TYR A 250 -15.54 -5.95 7.17
N LEU A 251 -15.21 -7.20 6.93
CA LEU A 251 -14.04 -7.87 7.46
C LEU A 251 -13.09 -8.15 6.30
N ARG A 252 -11.84 -7.73 6.46
CA ARG A 252 -10.73 -8.04 5.56
C ARG A 252 -9.75 -8.93 6.30
N HIS A 253 -9.24 -9.94 5.62
CA HIS A 253 -8.22 -10.85 6.15
C HIS A 253 -7.20 -11.18 5.06
N ASP A 254 -5.92 -11.06 5.41
CA ASP A 254 -4.79 -11.41 4.56
C ASP A 254 -4.23 -12.77 5.03
N PRO A 255 -4.66 -13.92 4.48
CA PRO A 255 -4.15 -15.25 4.87
C PRO A 255 -2.64 -15.37 4.62
N SER A 256 -2.16 -14.77 3.55
CA SER A 256 -0.75 -14.63 3.17
C SER A 256 -0.50 -13.23 2.58
N GLU A 257 0.71 -12.94 2.21
CA GLU A 257 1.07 -11.68 1.53
C GLU A 257 0.44 -11.56 0.15
N GLU A 258 0.22 -12.70 -0.50
CA GLU A 258 -0.37 -12.78 -1.83
C GLU A 258 -1.90 -12.71 -1.84
N TRP A 259 -2.56 -13.14 -0.78
CA TRP A 259 -4.01 -13.30 -0.77
C TRP A 259 -4.70 -12.36 0.20
N GLU A 260 -5.75 -11.72 -0.26
CA GLU A 260 -6.69 -10.94 0.55
C GLU A 260 -8.10 -11.49 0.36
N ILE A 261 -8.83 -11.62 1.45
CA ILE A 261 -10.26 -11.92 1.46
C ILE A 261 -10.97 -10.77 2.15
N ILE A 262 -12.00 -10.23 1.53
CA ILE A 262 -12.83 -9.17 2.09
C ILE A 262 -14.31 -9.53 1.92
N GLY A 263 -15.13 -9.25 2.91
CA GLY A 263 -16.57 -9.50 2.78
C GLY A 263 -17.37 -8.90 3.89
N GLY A 264 -18.68 -8.82 3.67
CA GLY A 264 -19.60 -8.29 4.66
C GLY A 264 -20.96 -7.91 4.14
N PRO A 265 -21.83 -7.38 4.99
CA PRO A 265 -23.11 -6.81 4.61
C PRO A 265 -22.99 -5.33 4.21
N GLY A 266 -23.90 -4.90 3.32
CA GLY A 266 -24.19 -3.52 3.00
C GLY A 266 -25.66 -3.21 3.25
N PHE A 267 -25.97 -1.96 3.57
CA PHE A 267 -27.32 -1.51 3.87
C PHE A 267 -27.58 -0.14 3.25
N GLY A 268 -28.75 0.02 2.63
CA GLY A 268 -29.23 1.33 2.20
C GLY A 268 -29.52 2.23 3.39
N VAL A 269 -28.78 3.32 3.54
CA VAL A 269 -28.97 4.34 4.59
C VAL A 269 -29.95 5.41 4.12
N ILE A 270 -29.73 5.93 2.92
CA ILE A 270 -30.67 6.81 2.24
C ILE A 270 -31.11 6.07 0.98
N PRO A 271 -32.41 5.67 0.91
CA PRO A 271 -32.93 5.03 -0.28
C PRO A 271 -32.83 5.96 -1.48
N GLY A 272 -32.28 5.43 -2.57
CA GLY A 272 -32.15 6.11 -3.83
C GLY A 272 -31.90 5.10 -4.94
N TYR A 273 -31.87 5.55 -6.18
CA TYR A 273 -31.65 4.63 -7.31
C TYR A 273 -30.33 3.87 -7.16
N GLY A 274 -30.36 2.57 -7.34
CA GLY A 274 -29.21 1.69 -7.26
C GLY A 274 -28.71 1.40 -5.83
N VAL A 275 -29.44 1.84 -4.79
CA VAL A 275 -29.15 1.50 -3.39
C VAL A 275 -30.08 0.38 -2.95
N PRO A 276 -29.55 -0.83 -2.64
CA PRO A 276 -30.36 -1.95 -2.20
C PRO A 276 -30.85 -1.76 -0.76
N THR A 277 -31.93 -2.47 -0.42
CA THR A 277 -32.35 -2.58 1.00
C THR A 277 -31.24 -3.21 1.83
N PHE A 278 -30.64 -4.27 1.32
CA PHE A 278 -29.42 -4.88 1.86
C PHE A 278 -28.58 -5.48 0.73
N ARG A 279 -27.31 -5.64 1.00
CA ARG A 279 -26.32 -6.31 0.15
C ARG A 279 -25.51 -7.31 0.99
N VAL A 280 -25.04 -8.35 0.35
CA VAL A 280 -23.95 -9.19 0.87
C VAL A 280 -22.89 -9.28 -0.22
N PHE A 281 -21.63 -9.14 0.17
CA PHE A 281 -20.53 -9.24 -0.76
C PHE A 281 -19.37 -10.04 -0.18
N VAL A 282 -18.60 -10.64 -1.07
CA VAL A 282 -17.30 -11.26 -0.78
C VAL A 282 -16.38 -11.00 -1.95
N GLY A 283 -15.14 -10.64 -1.65
CA GLY A 283 -14.07 -10.45 -2.63
C GLY A 283 -12.85 -11.24 -2.25
N VAL A 284 -12.12 -11.70 -3.25
CA VAL A 284 -10.80 -12.30 -3.11
C VAL A 284 -9.86 -11.54 -4.04
N ARG A 285 -8.69 -11.15 -3.54
CA ARG A 285 -7.62 -10.55 -4.33
C ARG A 285 -6.39 -11.42 -4.27
N TYR A 286 -5.74 -11.55 -5.40
CA TYR A 286 -4.46 -12.24 -5.55
C TYR A 286 -3.40 -11.23 -6.00
N ARG A 287 -2.32 -11.19 -5.27
CA ARG A 287 -1.21 -10.25 -5.43
C ARG A 287 0.07 -11.08 -5.54
N PRO A 288 0.41 -11.58 -6.73
CA PRO A 288 1.68 -12.28 -6.88
C PRO A 288 2.81 -11.41 -6.36
N THR A 289 3.63 -11.98 -5.51
CA THR A 289 4.86 -11.37 -5.02
C THR A 289 6.00 -12.19 -5.57
N SER A 290 6.97 -11.55 -6.19
CA SER A 290 8.27 -12.13 -6.34
C SER A 290 8.83 -12.25 -4.93
N HIS A 291 9.11 -13.45 -4.45
CA HIS A 291 9.86 -13.61 -3.23
C HIS A 291 11.28 -13.12 -3.55
N ASP A 292 11.69 -12.08 -2.90
CA ASP A 292 13.00 -11.47 -2.95
C ASP A 292 13.37 -11.23 -1.48
N ARG A 293 13.98 -12.26 -0.89
CA ARG A 293 14.19 -12.34 0.57
C ARG A 293 15.21 -11.34 1.08
N ASP A 294 16.23 -11.07 0.31
CA ASP A 294 17.31 -10.16 0.68
C ASP A 294 17.11 -8.75 0.15
N GLY A 295 16.19 -8.56 -0.84
CA GLY A 295 15.76 -7.25 -1.30
C GLY A 295 16.70 -6.63 -2.34
N ASP A 296 17.45 -7.43 -3.08
CA ASP A 296 18.40 -6.99 -4.11
C ASP A 296 17.72 -6.69 -5.46
N GLY A 297 16.47 -7.11 -5.64
CA GLY A 297 15.68 -6.92 -6.85
C GLY A 297 15.75 -8.09 -7.83
N ILE A 298 16.40 -9.21 -7.45
CA ILE A 298 16.40 -10.46 -8.17
C ILE A 298 15.46 -11.43 -7.43
N PRO A 299 14.42 -11.97 -8.09
CA PRO A 299 13.50 -12.90 -7.44
C PRO A 299 14.20 -14.19 -6.97
N ASP A 300 13.80 -14.73 -5.81
CA ASP A 300 14.35 -15.96 -5.21
C ASP A 300 14.47 -17.15 -6.18
N ASP A 301 13.60 -17.24 -7.21
CA ASP A 301 13.61 -18.31 -8.20
C ASP A 301 14.61 -18.09 -9.35
N GLU A 302 15.06 -16.85 -9.53
CA GLU A 302 16.13 -16.45 -10.48
C GLU A 302 17.45 -16.18 -9.75
N ASP A 303 17.44 -16.04 -8.42
CA ASP A 303 18.54 -15.73 -7.54
C ASP A 303 19.25 -17.01 -7.07
N LYS A 304 20.57 -17.05 -7.23
CA LYS A 304 21.41 -18.16 -6.77
C LYS A 304 21.70 -18.10 -5.26
N CYS A 305 21.61 -16.90 -4.68
CA CYS A 305 21.88 -16.64 -3.27
C CYS A 305 20.71 -15.94 -2.55
N PRO A 306 19.50 -16.51 -2.49
CA PRO A 306 18.25 -15.83 -2.08
C PRO A 306 18.20 -15.25 -0.65
N ASP A 307 19.27 -15.37 0.11
CA ASP A 307 19.40 -14.85 1.47
C ASP A 307 20.56 -13.83 1.60
N GLN A 308 21.22 -13.47 0.46
CA GLN A 308 22.38 -12.59 0.45
C GLN A 308 22.30 -11.64 -0.75
N ALA A 309 21.90 -10.41 -0.49
CA ALA A 309 21.69 -9.41 -1.51
C ALA A 309 22.94 -9.16 -2.39
N GLU A 310 22.73 -9.11 -3.69
CA GLU A 310 23.71 -8.71 -4.71
C GLU A 310 24.29 -7.33 -4.42
N ASP A 311 25.60 -7.17 -4.53
CA ASP A 311 26.30 -5.93 -4.18
C ASP A 311 26.49 -4.96 -5.36
N ARG A 312 26.22 -5.41 -6.59
CA ARG A 312 26.21 -4.62 -7.83
C ARG A 312 27.50 -3.86 -8.06
N ASP A 313 28.61 -4.54 -7.90
CA ASP A 313 29.95 -4.00 -8.04
C ASP A 313 30.49 -4.03 -9.49
N GLY A 314 29.77 -4.64 -10.42
CA GLY A 314 30.09 -4.78 -11.83
C GLY A 314 30.63 -6.16 -12.21
N ASP A 315 30.77 -7.08 -11.26
CA ASP A 315 31.06 -8.50 -11.51
C ASP A 315 29.78 -9.31 -11.26
N ARG A 316 29.32 -10.06 -12.25
CA ARG A 316 28.15 -10.97 -12.22
C ARG A 316 26.84 -10.42 -11.63
N ASP A 317 26.62 -9.12 -11.58
CA ASP A 317 25.47 -8.37 -11.03
C ASP A 317 24.05 -8.92 -11.35
N THR A 318 23.94 -10.03 -12.02
CA THR A 318 22.68 -10.59 -12.49
C THR A 318 22.38 -11.97 -11.91
N ASP A 319 23.26 -12.52 -11.09
CA ASP A 319 23.06 -13.87 -10.57
C ASP A 319 22.57 -13.91 -9.10
N GLY A 320 22.48 -12.74 -8.46
CA GLY A 320 21.94 -12.55 -7.12
C GLY A 320 22.89 -12.98 -6.00
N CYS A 321 24.17 -13.16 -6.29
CA CYS A 321 25.17 -13.51 -5.31
C CYS A 321 26.24 -12.44 -5.20
N PRO A 322 26.39 -11.81 -4.02
CA PRO A 322 27.51 -10.90 -3.81
C PRO A 322 28.84 -11.64 -3.92
N GLU A 323 29.74 -11.14 -4.74
CA GLU A 323 31.09 -11.67 -4.85
C GLU A 323 31.91 -11.31 -3.61
N GLU A 324 32.84 -12.21 -3.25
CA GLU A 324 33.81 -11.90 -2.20
C GLU A 324 34.81 -10.87 -2.75
N ASP A 325 34.64 -9.61 -2.37
CA ASP A 325 35.69 -8.61 -2.53
C ASP A 325 36.96 -9.07 -1.81
N LEU A 326 38.10 -9.08 -2.53
CA LEU A 326 39.39 -9.28 -1.91
C LEU A 326 39.67 -8.12 -0.94
N ASP A 327 39.92 -8.44 0.30
CA ASP A 327 40.33 -7.53 1.38
C ASP A 327 41.58 -8.18 2.00
N SER A 328 42.76 -7.83 1.49
CA SER A 328 44.01 -8.55 1.73
C SER A 328 44.53 -8.36 3.15
N ASP A 329 44.31 -7.22 3.78
CA ASP A 329 44.73 -6.92 5.15
C ASP A 329 43.62 -7.02 6.17
N HIS A 330 42.36 -7.25 5.72
CA HIS A 330 41.19 -7.46 6.55
C HIS A 330 40.84 -6.22 7.42
N ASP A 331 40.83 -5.06 6.81
CA ASP A 331 40.40 -3.83 7.44
C ASP A 331 38.96 -3.43 7.12
N GLY A 332 38.32 -4.11 6.15
CA GLY A 332 36.93 -3.92 5.73
C GLY A 332 36.79 -2.97 4.53
N VAL A 333 37.91 -2.49 3.95
CA VAL A 333 37.96 -1.80 2.67
C VAL A 333 38.45 -2.80 1.62
N PRO A 334 37.68 -3.07 0.56
CA PRO A 334 38.12 -3.99 -0.47
C PRO A 334 39.39 -3.49 -1.20
N ASP A 335 40.29 -4.40 -1.62
CA ASP A 335 41.53 -4.07 -2.34
C ASP A 335 41.31 -3.14 -3.53
N LYS A 336 40.14 -3.20 -4.20
CA LYS A 336 39.80 -2.34 -5.34
C LYS A 336 39.57 -0.88 -4.95
N ASP A 337 39.13 -0.63 -3.73
CA ASP A 337 38.80 0.69 -3.16
C ASP A 337 39.88 1.14 -2.17
N ASP A 338 40.83 0.26 -1.80
CA ASP A 338 41.88 0.45 -0.82
C ASP A 338 43.16 1.01 -1.44
N GLN A 339 43.61 2.14 -0.91
CA GLN A 339 44.86 2.75 -1.33
C GLN A 339 46.10 2.07 -0.69
N CYS A 340 45.91 1.31 0.37
CA CYS A 340 46.95 0.62 1.11
C CYS A 340 46.63 -0.87 1.35
N PRO A 341 46.38 -1.72 0.33
CA PRO A 341 45.84 -3.09 0.46
C PRO A 341 46.61 -4.09 1.36
N ASP A 342 47.78 -3.71 1.82
CA ASP A 342 48.61 -4.53 2.72
C ASP A 342 48.77 -3.89 4.14
N ALA A 343 48.07 -2.77 4.42
CA ALA A 343 48.29 -1.99 5.65
C ALA A 343 46.99 -1.49 6.27
N LYS A 344 46.45 -2.29 7.16
CA LYS A 344 45.15 -2.16 7.81
C LYS A 344 44.78 -0.76 8.30
N GLU A 345 43.61 -0.30 7.88
CA GLU A 345 42.99 0.99 8.25
C GLU A 345 42.80 1.16 9.77
N THR A 346 42.98 2.38 10.23
CA THR A 346 42.66 2.79 11.61
C THR A 346 41.32 3.48 11.66
N ILE A 347 40.23 2.75 11.86
CA ILE A 347 38.85 3.27 11.83
C ILE A 347 38.62 4.29 12.96
N ASN A 348 38.89 5.59 12.70
CA ASN A 348 38.87 6.68 13.68
C ASN A 348 38.00 7.89 13.30
N GLY A 349 37.42 7.91 12.09
CA GLY A 349 36.58 8.98 11.54
C GLY A 349 37.36 10.00 10.69
N HIS A 350 38.61 9.71 10.37
CA HIS A 350 39.45 10.42 9.44
C HIS A 350 39.75 9.51 8.27
N ASP A 351 39.44 9.92 7.08
CA ASP A 351 39.67 9.25 5.81
C ASP A 351 39.45 7.71 5.79
N ASP A 352 38.62 7.20 6.72
CA ASP A 352 38.32 5.77 6.98
C ASP A 352 37.84 4.98 5.72
N GLU A 353 37.67 5.65 4.58
CA GLU A 353 37.23 5.04 3.32
C GLU A 353 38.39 4.78 2.33
N ASP A 354 39.62 5.24 2.66
CA ASP A 354 40.74 5.06 1.78
C ASP A 354 41.62 3.83 2.05
N GLY A 355 41.36 3.11 3.15
CA GLY A 355 42.05 1.89 3.55
C GLY A 355 43.48 2.10 4.03
N CYS A 356 43.88 3.33 4.35
CA CYS A 356 45.23 3.62 4.80
C CYS A 356 45.27 4.00 6.29
N PRO A 357 46.17 3.43 7.10
CA PRO A 357 46.21 3.70 8.53
C PRO A 357 46.47 5.16 8.88
N ASP A 358 45.50 5.77 9.53
CA ASP A 358 45.50 7.14 9.99
C ASP A 358 46.00 7.30 11.44
N SER A 359 46.30 8.56 11.82
CA SER A 359 46.61 8.90 13.23
C SER A 359 45.38 9.34 13.99
N GLY A 360 44.98 8.60 15.03
CA GLY A 360 43.89 8.95 15.96
C GLY A 360 43.39 7.74 16.74
N ASP A 361 42.56 8.00 17.76
CA ASP A 361 41.95 6.91 18.52
C ASP A 361 40.63 6.47 17.90
N PRO A 362 40.38 5.15 17.74
CA PRO A 362 39.15 4.63 17.16
C PRO A 362 37.94 4.94 18.06
N ARG A 363 36.78 5.28 17.46
CA ARG A 363 35.53 5.45 18.20
C ARG A 363 34.74 4.15 18.36
N VAL A 364 35.06 3.17 17.53
CA VAL A 364 34.45 1.84 17.52
C VAL A 364 35.56 0.83 17.71
N ILE A 365 35.47 0.01 18.77
CA ILE A 365 36.49 -0.99 19.11
C ILE A 365 35.82 -2.37 19.13
N TYR A 366 36.41 -3.32 18.44
CA TYR A 366 36.08 -4.73 18.57
C TYR A 366 37.29 -5.52 19.03
N GLU A 367 37.30 -5.85 20.34
CA GLU A 367 38.36 -6.62 20.97
C GLU A 367 37.78 -7.67 21.93
N ASP A 368 38.41 -8.82 22.05
CA ASP A 368 38.00 -9.93 22.94
C ASP A 368 36.52 -10.32 22.80
N GLY A 369 35.95 -10.27 21.60
CA GLY A 369 34.55 -10.58 21.33
C GLY A 369 33.54 -9.55 21.85
N LYS A 370 34.00 -8.33 22.17
CA LYS A 370 33.13 -7.23 22.60
C LYS A 370 33.19 -6.08 21.63
N PHE A 371 32.01 -5.59 21.29
CA PHE A 371 31.83 -4.42 20.46
C PHE A 371 31.60 -3.20 21.36
N GLN A 372 32.49 -2.23 21.34
CA GLN A 372 32.41 -1.02 22.18
C GLN A 372 32.32 0.22 21.31
N ILE A 373 31.32 1.03 21.54
CA ILE A 373 31.15 2.33 20.91
C ILE A 373 31.36 3.41 21.95
N LEU A 374 32.29 4.32 21.68
CA LEU A 374 32.66 5.39 22.59
C LEU A 374 31.80 6.65 22.43
N ASP A 375 30.82 6.62 21.57
CA ASP A 375 29.88 7.72 21.27
C ASP A 375 28.43 7.21 21.18
N SER A 376 27.45 8.07 20.94
CA SER A 376 26.03 7.74 20.95
C SER A 376 25.36 8.04 19.62
N VAL A 377 24.47 7.15 19.18
CA VAL A 377 23.63 7.40 18.01
C VAL A 377 22.48 8.33 18.36
N HIS A 378 22.39 9.47 17.68
CA HIS A 378 21.38 10.50 17.89
C HIS A 378 20.24 10.39 16.91
N PHE A 379 19.01 10.64 17.39
CA PHE A 379 17.79 10.63 16.61
C PHE A 379 17.05 11.96 16.73
N GLU A 380 16.20 12.25 15.76
CA GLU A 380 15.25 13.35 15.87
C GLU A 380 14.31 13.15 17.06
N HIS A 381 13.88 14.25 17.65
CA HIS A 381 13.07 14.18 18.87
C HIS A 381 11.75 13.44 18.64
N GLY A 382 11.52 12.38 19.43
CA GLY A 382 10.31 11.55 19.32
C GLY A 382 10.22 10.67 18.08
N LYS A 383 11.28 10.63 17.23
CA LYS A 383 11.32 9.88 15.97
C LYS A 383 12.41 8.81 15.94
N ALA A 384 12.39 8.00 14.89
CA ALA A 384 13.42 7.02 14.57
C ALA A 384 14.36 7.50 13.44
N ASP A 385 14.25 8.76 13.03
CA ASP A 385 15.13 9.36 12.01
C ASP A 385 16.49 9.61 12.63
N ILE A 386 17.54 9.01 12.06
CA ILE A 386 18.92 9.16 12.50
C ILE A 386 19.41 10.55 12.09
N LYS A 387 20.00 11.27 13.02
CA LYS A 387 20.59 12.58 12.73
C LYS A 387 21.88 12.45 11.95
N GLU A 388 22.15 13.42 11.09
CA GLU A 388 23.34 13.48 10.23
C GLU A 388 24.65 13.37 11.02
N GLU A 389 24.70 13.96 12.19
CA GLU A 389 25.85 13.88 13.12
C GLU A 389 26.23 12.46 13.54
N SER A 390 25.35 11.48 13.37
CA SER A 390 25.58 10.06 13.71
C SER A 390 26.01 9.20 12.52
N TYR A 391 26.00 9.74 11.31
CA TYR A 391 26.34 8.93 10.13
C TYR A 391 27.80 8.48 10.14
N SER A 392 28.74 9.39 10.44
CA SER A 392 30.16 9.04 10.55
C SER A 392 30.43 7.92 11.58
N LEU A 393 29.76 7.97 12.74
CA LEU A 393 29.87 6.89 13.72
C LEU A 393 29.30 5.56 13.20
N LEU A 394 28.17 5.59 12.51
CA LEU A 394 27.55 4.39 11.94
C LEU A 394 28.33 3.83 10.74
N ASP A 395 29.05 4.66 10.00
CA ASP A 395 29.96 4.24 8.94
C ASP A 395 31.14 3.47 9.55
N GLN A 396 31.73 3.98 10.63
CA GLN A 396 32.78 3.27 11.40
C GLN A 396 32.26 1.93 11.98
N VAL A 397 31.01 1.89 12.47
CA VAL A 397 30.37 0.64 12.90
C VAL A 397 30.26 -0.34 11.75
N ALA A 398 29.87 0.12 10.57
CA ALA A 398 29.73 -0.73 9.38
C ALA A 398 31.08 -1.29 8.94
N LEU A 399 32.13 -0.46 8.87
CA LEU A 399 33.50 -0.88 8.54
C LEU A 399 34.02 -1.90 9.56
N THR A 400 33.89 -1.62 10.86
CA THR A 400 34.32 -2.55 11.91
C THR A 400 33.60 -3.90 11.81
N ILE A 401 32.31 -3.93 11.47
CA ILE A 401 31.58 -5.18 11.25
C ILE A 401 32.05 -5.87 9.98
N LYS A 402 32.34 -5.16 8.90
CA LYS A 402 32.88 -5.73 7.65
C LYS A 402 34.26 -6.33 7.86
N ALA A 403 35.16 -5.62 8.53
CA ALA A 403 36.49 -6.10 8.93
C ALA A 403 36.47 -7.36 9.81
N ASN A 404 35.33 -7.76 10.36
CA ASN A 404 35.19 -8.93 11.23
C ASN A 404 34.06 -9.85 10.71
N PRO A 405 34.26 -10.65 9.66
CA PRO A 405 33.22 -11.37 8.94
C PRO A 405 32.40 -12.37 9.78
N ASP A 406 32.98 -12.93 10.82
CA ASP A 406 32.31 -13.89 11.73
C ASP A 406 31.38 -13.24 12.77
N VAL A 407 31.42 -11.90 12.89
CA VAL A 407 30.68 -11.19 13.93
C VAL A 407 29.23 -11.00 13.53
N LYS A 408 28.31 -11.41 14.38
CA LYS A 408 26.88 -11.14 14.29
C LYS A 408 26.47 -10.15 15.37
N ILE A 409 25.75 -9.10 14.99
CA ILE A 409 25.37 -8.01 15.88
C ILE A 409 23.86 -7.96 16.08
N GLN A 410 23.44 -7.83 17.33
CA GLN A 410 22.10 -7.37 17.66
C GLN A 410 22.13 -5.88 18.00
N VAL A 411 21.37 -5.07 17.26
CA VAL A 411 21.15 -3.66 17.57
C VAL A 411 20.02 -3.57 18.58
N GLU A 412 20.32 -3.07 19.79
CA GLU A 412 19.36 -2.94 20.88
C GLU A 412 19.00 -1.47 21.09
N GLY A 413 17.69 -1.14 20.96
CA GLY A 413 17.17 0.20 21.20
C GLY A 413 16.61 0.34 22.62
N HIS A 414 16.91 1.48 23.27
CA HIS A 414 16.46 1.80 24.63
C HIS A 414 15.89 3.21 24.70
N THR A 415 14.97 3.43 25.66
CA THR A 415 14.43 4.76 25.98
C THR A 415 14.61 5.06 27.45
N ASP A 416 14.33 6.29 27.83
CA ASP A 416 14.12 6.64 29.23
C ASP A 416 12.72 6.22 29.71
N ASP A 417 12.40 6.53 30.95
CA ASP A 417 11.16 6.23 31.67
C ASP A 417 10.02 7.22 31.39
N THR A 418 10.20 8.19 30.49
CA THR A 418 9.20 9.22 30.21
C THR A 418 8.18 8.77 29.15
N GLY A 419 6.89 8.92 29.47
CA GLY A 419 5.78 8.57 28.57
C GLY A 419 5.25 7.13 28.71
N PRO A 420 4.28 6.74 27.88
CA PRO A 420 3.68 5.41 27.95
C PRO A 420 4.70 4.32 27.57
N HIS A 421 4.69 3.23 28.33
CA HIS A 421 5.62 2.10 28.15
C HIS A 421 5.57 1.51 26.72
N ASP A 422 4.38 1.25 26.23
CA ASP A 422 4.17 0.65 24.90
C ASP A 422 4.65 1.57 23.76
N VAL A 423 4.52 2.89 23.91
CA VAL A 423 5.06 3.87 22.96
C VAL A 423 6.59 3.80 22.96
N ASN A 424 7.19 3.72 24.13
CA ASN A 424 8.65 3.63 24.28
C ASN A 424 9.22 2.34 23.68
N VAL A 425 8.55 1.20 23.86
CA VAL A 425 8.95 -0.07 23.25
C VAL A 425 8.88 0.02 21.73
N ARG A 426 7.81 0.57 21.16
CA ARG A 426 7.72 0.77 19.71
C ARG A 426 8.78 1.72 19.17
N LEU A 427 8.99 2.84 19.84
CA LEU A 427 9.99 3.84 19.42
C LEU A 427 11.41 3.25 19.44
N SER A 428 11.77 2.53 20.51
CA SER A 428 13.10 1.91 20.62
C SER A 428 13.32 0.84 19.55
N ARG A 429 12.29 0.02 19.25
CA ARG A 429 12.33 -0.95 18.16
C ARG A 429 12.49 -0.26 16.79
N ALA A 430 11.72 0.79 16.53
CA ALA A 430 11.83 1.54 15.28
C ALA A 430 13.23 2.15 15.10
N ARG A 431 13.87 2.64 16.17
CA ARG A 431 15.25 3.15 16.17
C ARG A 431 16.28 2.06 15.87
N ALA A 432 16.16 0.91 16.53
CA ALA A 432 17.04 -0.24 16.27
C ALA A 432 16.94 -0.69 14.81
N HIS A 433 15.73 -0.80 14.26
CA HIS A 433 15.54 -1.11 12.85
C HIS A 433 16.06 -0.02 11.90
N ALA A 434 15.98 1.26 12.25
CA ALA A 434 16.57 2.33 11.45
C ALA A 434 18.09 2.23 11.36
N VAL A 435 18.76 1.92 12.48
CA VAL A 435 20.20 1.66 12.51
C VAL A 435 20.55 0.40 11.69
N ARG A 436 19.81 -0.70 11.88
CA ARG A 436 20.03 -1.93 11.09
C ARG A 436 19.92 -1.65 9.58
N ARG A 437 18.87 -0.95 9.14
CA ARG A 437 18.73 -0.57 7.72
C ARG A 437 19.88 0.31 7.22
N TYR A 438 20.38 1.19 8.06
CA TYR A 438 21.53 2.01 7.71
C TYR A 438 22.78 1.15 7.46
N LEU A 439 23.09 0.23 8.38
CA LEU A 439 24.25 -0.66 8.25
C LEU A 439 24.13 -1.59 7.03
N VAL A 440 22.93 -2.08 6.72
CA VAL A 440 22.69 -2.86 5.49
C VAL A 440 22.99 -2.04 4.25
N ARG A 441 22.53 -0.78 4.18
CA ARG A 441 22.85 0.13 3.05
C ARG A 441 24.34 0.42 2.93
N LYS A 442 25.11 0.29 4.01
CA LYS A 442 26.59 0.44 4.02
C LYS A 442 27.31 -0.89 3.78
N GLY A 443 26.60 -1.91 3.26
CA GLY A 443 27.18 -3.18 2.83
C GLY A 443 27.34 -4.25 3.91
N VAL A 444 26.75 -4.08 5.10
CA VAL A 444 26.73 -5.15 6.10
C VAL A 444 25.62 -6.14 5.79
N SER A 445 25.94 -7.43 5.61
CA SER A 445 24.98 -8.48 5.31
C SER A 445 23.80 -8.52 6.29
N PRO A 446 22.54 -8.54 5.81
CA PRO A 446 21.34 -8.62 6.66
C PRO A 446 21.30 -9.81 7.60
N SER A 447 21.91 -10.95 7.21
CA SER A 447 22.01 -12.18 8.00
C SER A 447 22.88 -12.02 9.26
N ARG A 448 23.74 -11.02 9.27
CA ARG A 448 24.63 -10.69 10.40
C ARG A 448 24.00 -9.74 11.40
N LEU A 449 22.84 -9.14 11.07
CA LEU A 449 22.23 -8.07 11.84
C LEU A 449 20.82 -8.44 12.31
N THR A 450 20.58 -8.32 13.61
CA THR A 450 19.24 -8.36 14.21
C THR A 450 18.95 -7.04 14.92
N ALA A 451 17.66 -6.70 15.12
CA ALA A 451 17.28 -5.45 15.78
C ALA A 451 16.13 -5.70 16.77
N GLU A 452 16.30 -5.21 18.00
CA GLU A 452 15.33 -5.34 19.08
C GLU A 452 15.15 -4.03 19.85
N GLY A 453 13.92 -3.78 20.33
CA GLY A 453 13.61 -2.59 21.13
C GLY A 453 13.07 -2.98 22.51
N TYR A 454 13.75 -2.52 23.54
CA TYR A 454 13.44 -2.83 24.94
C TYR A 454 12.73 -1.69 25.66
N GLY A 455 12.54 -0.55 25.03
CA GLY A 455 11.93 0.60 25.69
C GLY A 455 12.68 0.97 26.97
N PRO A 456 11.99 1.23 28.10
CA PRO A 456 12.59 1.54 29.39
C PRO A 456 12.99 0.32 30.22
N ASP A 457 12.77 -0.93 29.74
CA ASP A 457 12.87 -2.14 30.55
C ASP A 457 14.31 -2.52 30.93
N ARG A 458 15.30 -2.03 30.16
CA ARG A 458 16.73 -2.28 30.40
C ARG A 458 17.49 -0.96 30.60
N PRO A 459 17.26 -0.25 31.70
CA PRO A 459 17.99 1.01 31.95
C PRO A 459 19.47 0.74 32.21
N LEU A 460 20.35 1.56 31.62
CA LEU A 460 21.79 1.54 31.92
C LEU A 460 22.04 1.99 33.32
N GLU A 461 21.29 3.02 33.76
CA GLU A 461 21.38 3.59 35.13
C GLU A 461 19.97 3.84 35.68
N LYS A 462 19.72 3.46 36.93
CA LYS A 462 18.43 3.68 37.58
C LYS A 462 18.38 5.09 38.19
N GLY A 463 17.33 5.84 37.88
CA GLY A 463 17.07 7.19 38.38
C GLY A 463 16.26 8.03 37.40
N THR A 464 15.82 9.20 37.87
CA THR A 464 14.89 10.07 37.14
C THR A 464 15.48 11.43 36.75
N SER A 465 16.80 11.66 37.00
CA SER A 465 17.45 12.90 36.57
C SER A 465 17.62 12.94 35.04
N ASP A 466 17.64 14.14 34.47
CA ASP A 466 17.81 14.32 33.01
C ASP A 466 19.13 13.71 32.50
N ALA A 467 20.19 13.74 33.31
CA ALA A 467 21.47 13.11 32.98
C ALA A 467 21.37 11.59 32.90
N ILE A 468 20.63 10.94 33.81
CA ILE A 468 20.38 9.49 33.79
C ILE A 468 19.49 9.12 32.63
N ARG A 469 18.42 9.88 32.39
CA ARG A 469 17.52 9.67 31.23
C ARG A 469 18.29 9.80 29.92
N ALA A 470 19.19 10.75 29.79
CA ALA A 470 20.04 10.91 28.61
C ALA A 470 20.88 9.66 28.32
N LYS A 471 21.48 9.05 29.36
CA LYS A 471 22.25 7.79 29.25
C LYS A 471 21.34 6.60 28.84
N ASN A 472 20.10 6.58 29.32
CA ASN A 472 19.16 5.50 29.02
C ASN A 472 18.62 5.58 27.61
N ARG A 473 18.53 6.76 26.96
CA ARG A 473 18.18 6.94 25.55
C ARG A 473 19.36 6.59 24.64
N ARG A 474 19.56 5.32 24.36
CA ARG A 474 20.72 4.83 23.61
C ARG A 474 20.38 3.71 22.65
N VAL A 475 21.33 3.42 21.79
CA VAL A 475 21.40 2.20 20.99
C VAL A 475 22.68 1.46 21.38
N GLU A 476 22.58 0.16 21.63
CA GLU A 476 23.70 -0.73 21.92
C GLU A 476 23.89 -1.73 20.79
N PHE A 477 25.14 -2.19 20.59
CA PHE A 477 25.52 -3.19 19.61
C PHE A 477 26.08 -4.39 20.36
N VAL A 478 25.32 -5.48 20.35
CA VAL A 478 25.63 -6.67 21.15
C VAL A 478 26.04 -7.82 20.22
N VAL A 479 27.24 -8.36 20.45
CA VAL A 479 27.72 -9.54 19.72
C VAL A 479 26.90 -10.78 20.11
N LYS A 480 26.52 -11.61 19.13
CA LYS A 480 25.69 -12.81 19.29
C LYS A 480 26.46 -14.11 19.04
#